data_3e4b378603c601140760b3576e934af4
#
_entry.id   3e4b378603c601140760b3576e934af4
#
_cell.length_a   1.000
_cell.length_b   1.000
_cell.length_c   1.000
_cell.angle_alpha   90.00
_cell.angle_beta   90.00
_cell.angle_gamma   90.00
#
_symmetry.space_group_name_H-M   'P 1'
#
loop_
_entity.id
_entity.type
_entity.pdbx_description
1 polymer ?
#
loop_
_entity_poly.entity_id
_entity_poly.type
_entity_poly.pdbx_seq_one_letter_code
_entity_poly.pdbx_strand_id
1 'polypeptide(L)'
;VKKNVFYIGAFKGYKDGDNKLRSLTGKKPTANITIGTARNYAHANGEGYEQSAFYQLLFRQCAYILKFGSLNSQTKVGKGVVSASAKVNTGGANAYGMDSEIIKASNPSYMTDGLHQVKCLGVEDFWGNIFEWIDGLVTDSSNPINILTNTDNFQDNGMGAGYMTTSSGMSSGNGGYMKEPQGSTETGFTFKASGGSSTTYFTDSANLYGGWVAYFGGGWRDGDYAGTFRLYVDYSASD
;
A
#
# COMPACT_ATOMS: atom_id res chain seq x y z
N VAL A 1 21.74 8.79 4.91
CA VAL A 1 21.59 10.25 4.71
C VAL A 1 20.12 10.60 4.77
N LYS A 2 19.69 11.46 5.73
CA LYS A 2 18.32 12.00 5.72
C LYS A 2 18.11 12.83 4.46
N LYS A 3 17.23 12.40 3.57
CA LYS A 3 16.81 13.22 2.43
C LYS A 3 15.72 14.19 2.92
N ASN A 4 15.86 15.46 2.58
CA ASN A 4 14.88 16.48 2.96
C ASN A 4 13.60 16.40 2.10
N VAL A 5 13.65 15.70 0.98
CA VAL A 5 12.54 15.55 0.02
C VAL A 5 12.60 14.16 -0.59
N PHE A 6 11.44 13.56 -0.78
CA PHE A 6 11.26 12.37 -1.62
C PHE A 6 10.02 12.56 -2.51
N TYR A 7 9.98 11.85 -3.61
CA TYR A 7 8.87 11.88 -4.56
C TYR A 7 8.17 10.54 -4.60
N ILE A 8 6.86 10.55 -4.76
CA ILE A 8 6.04 9.35 -4.94
C ILE A 8 5.42 9.40 -6.32
N GLY A 9 5.39 8.28 -7.04
CA GLY A 9 4.72 8.16 -8.32
C GLY A 9 3.22 8.45 -8.19
N ALA A 10 2.69 9.30 -9.07
CA ALA A 10 1.26 9.65 -9.07
C ALA A 10 0.36 8.51 -9.56
N PHE A 11 0.91 7.51 -10.24
CA PHE A 11 0.20 6.38 -10.84
C PHE A 11 0.87 5.06 -10.48
N LYS A 12 0.10 3.98 -10.48
CA LYS A 12 0.61 2.60 -10.35
C LYS A 12 1.71 2.33 -11.37
N GLY A 13 2.73 1.58 -10.94
CA GLY A 13 3.91 1.30 -11.75
C GLY A 13 3.61 0.54 -13.04
N TYR A 14 4.17 1.02 -14.13
CA TYR A 14 4.16 0.40 -15.45
C TYR A 14 5.60 0.13 -15.90
N LYS A 15 5.90 -1.11 -16.28
CA LYS A 15 7.18 -1.50 -16.89
C LYS A 15 7.19 -1.11 -18.36
N ASP A 16 8.10 -0.22 -18.76
CA ASP A 16 8.29 0.16 -20.17
C ASP A 16 9.13 -0.86 -20.96
N GLY A 17 9.36 -0.56 -22.24
CA GLY A 17 10.16 -1.41 -23.13
C GLY A 17 11.62 -1.58 -22.70
N ASP A 18 12.17 -0.65 -21.93
CA ASP A 18 13.54 -0.66 -21.42
C ASP A 18 13.66 -1.32 -20.04
N ASN A 19 12.61 -2.03 -19.59
CA ASN A 19 12.52 -2.63 -18.25
C ASN A 19 12.62 -1.60 -17.10
N LYS A 20 12.14 -0.38 -17.31
CA LYS A 20 12.09 0.66 -16.29
C LYS A 20 10.68 0.79 -15.74
N LEU A 21 10.56 0.91 -14.41
CA LEU A 21 9.29 1.17 -13.75
C LEU A 21 8.94 2.66 -13.89
N ARG A 22 7.80 2.94 -14.52
CA ARG A 22 7.33 4.29 -14.79
C ARG A 22 6.00 4.56 -14.11
N SER A 23 5.80 5.79 -13.65
CA SER A 23 4.52 6.31 -13.18
C SER A 23 3.90 7.17 -14.30
N LEU A 24 3.08 6.57 -15.14
CA LEU A 24 2.52 7.20 -16.34
C LEU A 24 1.01 7.03 -16.41
N THR A 25 0.32 8.05 -16.92
CA THR A 25 -1.11 8.00 -17.25
C THR A 25 -1.39 7.13 -18.47
N GLY A 26 -2.60 6.53 -18.56
CA GLY A 26 -3.06 5.74 -19.72
C GLY A 26 -2.36 4.39 -19.86
N LYS A 27 -1.62 3.93 -18.87
CA LYS A 27 -0.88 2.66 -18.91
C LYS A 27 -1.53 1.60 -18.05
N LYS A 28 -1.49 0.35 -18.51
CA LYS A 28 -1.93 -0.78 -17.72
C LYS A 28 -0.88 -1.10 -16.66
N PRO A 29 -1.19 -1.04 -15.36
CA PRO A 29 -0.21 -1.32 -14.32
C PRO A 29 0.43 -2.70 -14.47
N THR A 30 1.72 -2.80 -14.21
CA THR A 30 2.44 -4.07 -14.24
C THR A 30 2.09 -4.89 -13.01
N ALA A 31 1.70 -6.13 -13.23
CA ALA A 31 1.36 -7.10 -12.18
C ALA A 31 1.98 -8.46 -12.52
N ASN A 32 1.89 -9.42 -11.61
CA ASN A 32 2.47 -10.76 -11.72
C ASN A 32 4.00 -10.70 -11.88
N ILE A 33 4.63 -9.91 -11.04
CA ILE A 33 6.08 -9.80 -10.91
C ILE A 33 6.47 -9.90 -9.44
N THR A 34 7.61 -10.50 -9.16
CA THR A 34 8.15 -10.61 -7.81
C THR A 34 8.58 -9.24 -7.26
N ILE A 35 8.66 -9.10 -5.94
CA ILE A 35 9.14 -7.87 -5.30
C ILE A 35 10.56 -7.50 -5.77
N GLY A 36 11.47 -8.47 -5.90
CA GLY A 36 12.82 -8.24 -6.42
C GLY A 36 12.83 -7.77 -7.87
N THR A 37 11.94 -8.29 -8.71
CA THR A 37 11.78 -7.83 -10.10
C THR A 37 11.28 -6.39 -10.16
N ALA A 38 10.30 -6.03 -9.34
CA ALA A 38 9.78 -4.66 -9.25
C ALA A 38 10.88 -3.68 -8.81
N ARG A 39 11.69 -4.06 -7.81
CA ARG A 39 12.86 -3.29 -7.33
C ARG A 39 13.88 -3.07 -8.45
N ASN A 40 14.22 -4.12 -9.20
CA ASN A 40 15.14 -4.02 -10.33
C ASN A 40 14.64 -3.06 -11.41
N TYR A 41 13.33 -3.06 -11.71
CA TYR A 41 12.75 -2.12 -12.66
C TYR A 41 12.72 -0.67 -12.13
N ALA A 42 12.61 -0.47 -10.81
CA ALA A 42 12.77 0.85 -10.22
C ALA A 42 14.22 1.34 -10.37
N HIS A 43 15.19 0.54 -9.97
CA HIS A 43 16.63 0.86 -10.05
C HIS A 43 17.12 1.09 -11.49
N ALA A 44 16.51 0.47 -12.48
CA ALA A 44 16.83 0.70 -13.90
C ALA A 44 16.61 2.15 -14.35
N ASN A 45 15.90 2.98 -13.57
CA ASN A 45 15.78 4.43 -13.83
C ASN A 45 17.01 5.23 -13.41
N GLY A 46 17.93 4.67 -12.65
CA GLY A 46 19.14 5.30 -12.15
C GLY A 46 19.16 5.48 -10.64
N GLU A 47 20.19 6.12 -10.14
CA GLU A 47 20.41 6.33 -8.71
C GLU A 47 19.25 7.12 -8.07
N GLY A 48 18.79 6.66 -6.89
CA GLY A 48 17.73 7.27 -6.11
C GLY A 48 16.31 6.90 -6.54
N TYR A 49 16.14 6.08 -7.57
CA TYR A 49 14.85 5.49 -7.91
C TYR A 49 14.68 4.16 -7.18
N GLU A 50 13.68 4.11 -6.32
CA GLU A 50 13.38 2.97 -5.48
C GLU A 50 11.93 2.51 -5.68
N GLN A 51 11.66 1.25 -5.31
CA GLN A 51 10.31 0.78 -5.08
C GLN A 51 9.75 1.45 -3.81
N SER A 52 8.42 1.53 -3.68
CA SER A 52 7.76 2.05 -2.47
C SER A 52 8.22 1.28 -1.24
N ALA A 53 8.65 1.98 -0.19
CA ALA A 53 9.04 1.39 1.06
C ALA A 53 8.08 1.75 2.19
N PHE A 54 8.19 1.03 3.30
CA PHE A 54 7.27 1.14 4.44
C PHE A 54 7.15 2.57 4.98
N TYR A 55 8.23 3.33 5.07
CA TYR A 55 8.15 4.70 5.59
C TYR A 55 7.44 5.67 4.64
N GLN A 56 7.51 5.48 3.31
CA GLN A 56 6.70 6.24 2.38
C GLN A 56 5.22 5.88 2.51
N LEU A 57 4.90 4.60 2.70
CA LEU A 57 3.53 4.16 2.98
C LEU A 57 3.03 4.77 4.30
N LEU A 58 3.81 4.68 5.38
CA LEU A 58 3.49 5.25 6.68
C LEU A 58 3.23 6.75 6.60
N PHE A 59 4.09 7.49 5.88
CA PHE A 59 3.89 8.91 5.63
C PHE A 59 2.55 9.18 4.93
N ARG A 60 2.23 8.42 3.88
CA ARG A 60 0.95 8.54 3.15
C ARG A 60 -0.25 8.27 4.07
N GLN A 61 -0.18 7.24 4.92
CA GLN A 61 -1.23 6.90 5.90
C GLN A 61 -1.41 8.01 6.96
N CYS A 62 -0.32 8.52 7.51
CA CYS A 62 -0.37 9.65 8.45
C CYS A 62 -0.94 10.92 7.81
N ALA A 63 -0.51 11.26 6.60
CA ALA A 63 -1.02 12.41 5.85
C ALA A 63 -2.52 12.25 5.54
N TYR A 64 -2.98 11.03 5.20
CA TYR A 64 -4.39 10.73 5.02
C TYR A 64 -5.17 10.97 6.32
N ILE A 65 -4.74 10.45 7.47
CA ILE A 65 -5.41 10.64 8.77
C ILE A 65 -5.50 12.14 9.11
N LEU A 66 -4.39 12.85 8.96
CA LEU A 66 -4.32 14.29 9.26
C LEU A 66 -5.27 15.11 8.37
N LYS A 67 -5.36 14.75 7.10
CA LYS A 67 -6.21 15.48 6.15
C LYS A 67 -7.68 15.16 6.31
N PHE A 68 -8.02 13.90 6.44
CA PHE A 68 -9.43 13.47 6.35
C PHE A 68 -10.08 13.16 7.69
N GLY A 69 -9.31 12.99 8.77
CA GLY A 69 -9.83 12.70 10.11
C GLY A 69 -10.65 11.42 10.19
N SER A 70 -10.34 10.42 9.36
CA SER A 70 -11.13 9.19 9.21
C SER A 70 -10.22 8.00 9.06
N LEU A 71 -10.63 6.85 9.61
CA LEU A 71 -10.00 5.54 9.38
C LEU A 71 -10.72 4.73 8.28
N ASN A 72 -11.82 5.25 7.73
CA ASN A 72 -12.56 4.64 6.62
C ASN A 72 -12.29 5.39 5.32
N SER A 73 -11.32 4.90 4.56
CA SER A 73 -10.86 5.53 3.33
C SER A 73 -11.90 5.44 2.21
N GLN A 74 -12.56 4.31 2.06
CA GLN A 74 -13.58 4.09 1.03
C GLN A 74 -14.80 4.99 1.24
N THR A 75 -15.27 5.12 2.48
CA THR A 75 -16.39 6.01 2.79
C THR A 75 -15.99 7.49 2.66
N LYS A 76 -14.78 7.86 3.03
CA LYS A 76 -14.35 9.26 3.03
C LYS A 76 -13.98 9.78 1.64
N VAL A 77 -13.17 9.05 0.90
CA VAL A 77 -12.61 9.51 -0.38
C VAL A 77 -13.31 8.86 -1.58
N GLY A 78 -13.57 7.56 -1.52
CA GLY A 78 -14.21 6.78 -2.58
C GLY A 78 -13.78 5.32 -2.52
N LYS A 79 -14.59 4.44 -3.11
CA LYS A 79 -14.39 2.99 -3.00
C LYS A 79 -13.11 2.52 -3.72
N GLY A 80 -12.78 3.14 -4.84
CA GLY A 80 -11.67 2.71 -5.68
C GLY A 80 -12.05 1.56 -6.61
N VAL A 81 -11.12 1.10 -7.42
CA VAL A 81 -11.31 -0.06 -8.30
C VAL A 81 -11.13 -1.34 -7.49
N VAL A 82 -12.22 -1.80 -6.86
CA VAL A 82 -12.22 -2.95 -5.93
C VAL A 82 -13.31 -3.98 -6.21
N SER A 83 -14.21 -3.69 -7.15
CA SER A 83 -15.32 -4.57 -7.55
C SER A 83 -15.35 -4.79 -9.08
N ALA A 84 -14.21 -4.62 -9.75
CA ALA A 84 -14.09 -4.76 -11.19
C ALA A 84 -13.78 -6.21 -11.61
N SER A 85 -13.95 -6.51 -12.90
CA SER A 85 -13.60 -7.82 -13.48
C SER A 85 -12.09 -7.95 -13.78
N ALA A 86 -11.39 -6.83 -13.91
CA ALA A 86 -9.96 -6.78 -14.21
C ALA A 86 -9.35 -5.45 -13.76
N LYS A 87 -8.01 -5.40 -13.68
CA LYS A 87 -7.29 -4.14 -13.49
C LYS A 87 -7.53 -3.17 -14.65
N VAL A 88 -7.62 -1.89 -14.34
CA VAL A 88 -7.86 -0.80 -15.30
C VAL A 88 -6.57 -0.03 -15.60
N ASN A 89 -6.57 0.73 -16.70
CA ASN A 89 -5.46 1.62 -17.02
C ASN A 89 -5.43 2.83 -16.08
N THR A 90 -4.24 3.32 -15.79
CA THR A 90 -4.02 4.56 -15.04
C THR A 90 -4.57 5.79 -15.78
N GLY A 91 -4.90 6.84 -15.06
CA GLY A 91 -5.35 8.12 -15.61
C GLY A 91 -6.86 8.36 -15.53
N GLY A 92 -7.63 7.41 -15.02
CA GLY A 92 -9.07 7.58 -14.86
C GLY A 92 -9.47 8.66 -13.84
N ALA A 93 -8.57 8.99 -12.91
CA ALA A 93 -8.77 10.03 -11.91
C ALA A 93 -8.03 11.35 -12.23
N ASN A 94 -7.54 11.56 -13.44
CA ASN A 94 -6.78 12.77 -13.79
C ASN A 94 -7.55 14.07 -13.56
N ALA A 95 -8.87 14.06 -13.77
CA ALA A 95 -9.73 15.24 -13.60
C ALA A 95 -10.07 15.56 -12.13
N TYR A 96 -9.66 14.74 -11.15
CA TYR A 96 -10.11 14.86 -9.77
C TYR A 96 -9.24 15.81 -8.91
N GLY A 97 -8.29 16.51 -9.51
CA GLY A 97 -7.35 17.35 -8.77
C GLY A 97 -6.45 16.51 -7.86
N MET A 98 -6.39 16.87 -6.58
CA MET A 98 -5.57 16.16 -5.59
C MET A 98 -6.31 15.01 -4.90
N ASP A 99 -7.66 15.07 -4.84
CA ASP A 99 -8.45 14.08 -4.11
C ASP A 99 -9.83 13.87 -4.72
N SER A 100 -10.30 12.62 -4.72
CA SER A 100 -11.62 12.22 -5.22
C SER A 100 -12.77 12.63 -4.31
N GLU A 101 -12.53 13.15 -3.12
CA GLU A 101 -13.58 13.58 -2.20
C GLU A 101 -14.52 14.62 -2.84
N ILE A 102 -13.99 15.49 -3.71
CA ILE A 102 -14.78 16.49 -4.46
C ILE A 102 -15.75 15.79 -5.43
N ILE A 103 -15.29 14.77 -6.15
CA ILE A 103 -16.14 14.01 -7.08
C ILE A 103 -17.20 13.22 -6.32
N LYS A 104 -16.84 12.64 -5.19
CA LYS A 104 -17.79 11.94 -4.33
C LYS A 104 -18.90 12.84 -3.83
N ALA A 105 -18.61 14.09 -3.50
CA ALA A 105 -19.61 15.06 -3.09
C ALA A 105 -20.60 15.41 -4.23
N SER A 106 -20.13 15.47 -5.48
CA SER A 106 -20.95 15.79 -6.65
C SER A 106 -21.61 14.59 -7.32
N ASN A 107 -20.98 13.41 -7.26
CA ASN A 107 -21.47 12.15 -7.81
C ASN A 107 -21.17 10.97 -6.87
N PRO A 108 -21.96 10.80 -5.79
CA PRO A 108 -21.70 9.75 -4.80
C PRO A 108 -21.73 8.34 -5.39
N SER A 109 -22.64 8.04 -6.30
CA SER A 109 -22.76 6.71 -6.90
C SER A 109 -21.51 6.27 -7.63
N TYR A 110 -20.90 7.19 -8.38
CA TYR A 110 -19.68 6.97 -9.15
C TYR A 110 -18.51 6.57 -8.23
N MET A 111 -18.42 7.16 -7.05
CA MET A 111 -17.31 6.90 -6.12
C MET A 111 -17.57 5.74 -5.16
N THR A 112 -18.76 5.13 -5.21
CA THR A 112 -19.15 4.04 -4.30
C THR A 112 -19.40 2.70 -4.97
N ASP A 113 -19.36 2.63 -6.31
CA ASP A 113 -19.63 1.41 -7.08
C ASP A 113 -18.45 0.41 -7.08
N GLY A 114 -17.24 0.86 -6.76
CA GLY A 114 -16.04 0.02 -6.76
C GLY A 114 -15.45 -0.22 -8.16
N LEU A 115 -15.85 0.56 -9.14
CA LEU A 115 -15.42 0.45 -10.55
C LEU A 115 -14.52 1.60 -10.99
N HIS A 116 -14.51 2.71 -10.23
CA HIS A 116 -13.83 3.94 -10.58
C HIS A 116 -12.60 4.18 -9.70
N GLN A 117 -11.57 4.73 -10.31
CA GLN A 117 -10.32 5.04 -9.64
C GLN A 117 -10.51 6.14 -8.61
N VAL A 118 -9.80 6.05 -7.51
CA VAL A 118 -9.71 7.11 -6.51
C VAL A 118 -8.41 7.88 -6.66
N LYS A 119 -8.40 9.12 -6.18
CA LYS A 119 -7.19 9.93 -6.03
C LYS A 119 -7.12 10.43 -4.59
N CYS A 120 -5.98 10.27 -3.97
CA CYS A 120 -5.75 10.67 -2.60
C CYS A 120 -4.35 11.28 -2.48
N LEU A 121 -4.29 12.53 -2.03
CA LEU A 121 -3.04 13.28 -1.89
C LEU A 121 -2.24 13.32 -3.22
N GLY A 122 -2.93 13.43 -4.36
CA GLY A 122 -2.34 13.44 -5.69
C GLY A 122 -1.94 12.08 -6.27
N VAL A 123 -2.07 11.00 -5.50
CA VAL A 123 -1.77 9.64 -5.94
C VAL A 123 -3.06 8.94 -6.37
N GLU A 124 -3.11 8.51 -7.64
CA GLU A 124 -4.20 7.72 -8.19
C GLU A 124 -4.08 6.26 -7.73
N ASP A 125 -5.22 5.62 -7.52
CA ASP A 125 -5.29 4.25 -7.00
C ASP A 125 -4.44 4.05 -5.73
N PHE A 126 -4.48 5.03 -4.80
CA PHE A 126 -3.83 4.89 -3.50
C PHE A 126 -4.24 3.57 -2.80
N TRP A 127 -5.41 3.07 -3.10
CA TRP A 127 -5.88 1.69 -2.89
C TRP A 127 -6.70 1.22 -4.08
N GLY A 128 -6.85 -0.10 -4.21
CA GLY A 128 -7.56 -0.74 -5.31
C GLY A 128 -6.71 -0.88 -6.58
N ASN A 129 -7.32 -1.33 -7.64
CA ASN A 129 -6.76 -1.67 -8.94
C ASN A 129 -5.77 -2.86 -8.88
N ILE A 130 -4.54 -2.65 -8.40
CA ILE A 130 -3.58 -3.70 -8.09
C ILE A 130 -2.89 -3.42 -6.75
N PHE A 131 -2.44 -4.47 -6.08
CA PHE A 131 -1.55 -4.35 -4.92
C PHE A 131 -0.23 -3.67 -5.28
N GLU A 132 0.37 -2.99 -4.31
CA GLU A 132 1.73 -2.46 -4.39
C GLU A 132 2.65 -3.27 -3.48
N TRP A 133 3.77 -3.75 -4.00
CA TRP A 133 4.86 -4.25 -3.17
C TRP A 133 5.43 -3.15 -2.27
N ILE A 134 5.76 -3.49 -1.03
CA ILE A 134 6.33 -2.57 -0.06
C ILE A 134 7.64 -3.13 0.47
N ASP A 135 8.73 -2.43 0.21
CA ASP A 135 10.04 -2.74 0.76
C ASP A 135 10.17 -2.29 2.22
N GLY A 136 11.08 -2.91 2.95
CA GLY A 136 11.42 -2.50 4.31
C GLY A 136 10.45 -2.93 5.40
N LEU A 137 9.47 -3.79 5.08
CA LEU A 137 8.64 -4.49 6.06
C LEU A 137 8.62 -5.97 5.73
N VAL A 138 9.07 -6.79 6.64
CA VAL A 138 9.15 -8.25 6.48
C VAL A 138 8.71 -8.95 7.77
N THR A 139 8.33 -10.22 7.64
CA THR A 139 8.20 -11.14 8.77
C THR A 139 9.25 -12.25 8.67
N ASP A 140 9.49 -12.96 9.74
CA ASP A 140 10.28 -14.20 9.75
C ASP A 140 9.45 -15.41 10.19
N SER A 141 10.07 -16.57 10.30
CA SER A 141 9.40 -17.82 10.69
C SER A 141 8.78 -17.79 12.09
N SER A 142 9.18 -16.86 12.94
CA SER A 142 8.59 -16.63 14.28
C SER A 142 7.48 -15.60 14.25
N ASN A 143 7.20 -15.03 13.08
CA ASN A 143 6.19 -14.02 12.77
C ASN A 143 6.32 -12.64 13.44
N PRO A 144 7.45 -12.23 14.00
CA PRO A 144 7.61 -10.82 14.35
C PRO A 144 7.60 -9.97 13.08
N ILE A 145 7.02 -8.79 13.19
CA ILE A 145 7.09 -7.78 12.13
C ILE A 145 8.40 -7.02 12.28
N ASN A 146 9.21 -7.04 11.25
CA ASN A 146 10.49 -6.38 11.22
C ASN A 146 10.45 -5.25 10.19
N ILE A 147 10.89 -4.06 10.62
CA ILE A 147 10.89 -2.84 9.81
C ILE A 147 12.33 -2.36 9.65
N LEU A 148 12.72 -2.10 8.42
CA LEU A 148 14.02 -1.53 8.10
C LEU A 148 14.03 -0.04 8.45
N THR A 149 14.92 0.34 9.34
CA THR A 149 15.07 1.72 9.81
C THR A 149 16.07 2.55 9.01
N ASN A 150 16.75 1.94 8.04
CA ASN A 150 17.56 2.63 7.03
C ASN A 150 17.19 2.12 5.62
N THR A 151 17.65 2.77 4.54
CA THR A 151 17.22 2.46 3.17
C THR A 151 18.25 1.66 2.37
N ASP A 152 19.29 1.12 2.99
CA ASP A 152 20.44 0.65 2.22
C ASP A 152 20.45 -0.86 1.96
N ASN A 153 19.52 -1.63 2.56
CA ASN A 153 19.59 -3.09 2.47
C ASN A 153 18.22 -3.77 2.66
N PHE A 154 17.35 -3.65 1.67
CA PHE A 154 16.06 -4.35 1.68
C PHE A 154 16.25 -5.86 1.62
N GLN A 155 15.54 -6.59 2.49
CA GLN A 155 15.52 -8.04 2.56
C GLN A 155 14.18 -8.59 2.07
N ASP A 156 14.22 -9.72 1.40
CA ASP A 156 13.03 -10.41 0.87
C ASP A 156 12.56 -11.56 1.79
N ASN A 157 13.32 -11.84 2.84
CA ASN A 157 12.99 -12.85 3.84
C ASN A 157 13.70 -12.55 5.15
N GLY A 158 12.97 -12.70 6.24
CA GLY A 158 13.51 -12.56 7.58
C GLY A 158 14.08 -11.18 7.89
N MET A 159 14.85 -11.12 8.97
CA MET A 159 15.44 -9.91 9.49
C MET A 159 16.91 -9.79 9.07
N GLY A 160 17.24 -8.71 8.38
CA GLY A 160 18.61 -8.34 8.03
C GLY A 160 19.16 -7.19 8.88
N ALA A 161 20.38 -6.76 8.57
CA ALA A 161 21.00 -5.62 9.25
C ALA A 161 20.18 -4.34 9.07
N GLY A 162 19.93 -3.62 10.15
CA GLY A 162 19.17 -2.38 10.18
C GLY A 162 17.66 -2.55 10.37
N TYR A 163 17.16 -3.78 10.40
CA TYR A 163 15.77 -4.05 10.78
C TYR A 163 15.58 -3.98 12.29
N MET A 164 14.43 -3.45 12.70
CA MET A 164 13.98 -3.46 14.09
C MET A 164 12.66 -4.23 14.20
N THR A 165 12.58 -5.11 15.19
CA THR A 165 11.37 -5.86 15.49
C THR A 165 10.35 -4.97 16.19
N THR A 166 9.09 -4.99 15.76
CA THR A 166 7.98 -4.44 16.54
C THR A 166 7.71 -5.32 17.77
N SER A 167 6.99 -4.79 18.75
CA SER A 167 6.79 -5.45 20.05
C SER A 167 6.15 -6.84 19.99
N SER A 168 5.39 -7.13 18.93
CA SER A 168 4.82 -8.46 18.67
C SER A 168 4.42 -8.60 17.21
N GLY A 169 4.50 -9.82 16.66
CA GLY A 169 3.81 -10.18 15.43
C GLY A 169 2.33 -10.42 15.69
N MET A 170 1.54 -10.54 14.64
CA MET A 170 0.19 -11.09 14.74
C MET A 170 0.28 -12.61 14.86
N SER A 171 -0.49 -13.21 15.75
CA SER A 171 -0.58 -14.66 15.84
C SER A 171 -1.39 -15.23 14.66
N SER A 172 -1.16 -16.51 14.36
CA SER A 172 -1.92 -17.26 13.34
C SER A 172 -3.43 -17.05 13.48
N GLY A 173 -4.09 -16.75 12.38
CA GLY A 173 -5.54 -16.53 12.35
C GLY A 173 -5.99 -15.10 12.69
N ASN A 174 -5.08 -14.17 12.92
CA ASN A 174 -5.40 -12.78 13.22
C ASN A 174 -5.49 -11.87 11.97
N GLY A 175 -5.77 -12.44 10.80
CA GLY A 175 -6.16 -11.67 9.63
C GLY A 175 -7.57 -11.11 9.74
N GLY A 176 -7.89 -10.09 8.96
CA GLY A 176 -9.21 -9.46 8.91
C GLY A 176 -9.16 -7.96 9.19
N TYR A 177 -10.28 -7.37 9.53
CA TYR A 177 -10.38 -5.93 9.81
C TYR A 177 -9.61 -5.57 11.08
N MET A 178 -8.71 -4.60 10.97
CA MET A 178 -7.79 -4.23 12.05
C MET A 178 -8.46 -3.40 13.13
N LYS A 179 -8.07 -3.66 14.39
CA LYS A 179 -8.56 -2.97 15.57
C LYS A 179 -7.43 -2.23 16.30
N GLU A 180 -6.34 -2.91 16.57
CA GLU A 180 -5.29 -2.40 17.44
C GLU A 180 -4.01 -2.12 16.64
N PRO A 181 -3.49 -0.86 16.66
CA PRO A 181 -2.16 -0.56 16.15
C PRO A 181 -1.09 -0.94 17.19
N GLN A 182 0.14 -1.11 16.68
CA GLN A 182 1.36 -1.27 17.48
C GLN A 182 2.54 -0.60 16.79
N GLY A 183 3.57 -0.30 17.52
CA GLY A 183 4.81 0.28 16.98
C GLY A 183 5.53 1.16 18.00
N SER A 184 6.51 1.90 17.49
CA SER A 184 7.33 2.85 18.24
C SER A 184 7.59 4.11 17.42
N THR A 185 8.30 5.07 17.99
CA THR A 185 8.78 6.26 17.26
C THR A 185 9.75 5.91 16.13
N GLU A 186 10.49 4.83 16.28
CA GLU A 186 11.47 4.36 15.29
C GLU A 186 10.83 3.55 14.18
N THR A 187 9.88 2.66 14.52
CA THR A 187 9.26 1.75 13.56
C THR A 187 7.98 2.30 12.94
N GLY A 188 7.44 3.41 13.47
CA GLY A 188 6.10 3.86 13.09
C GLY A 188 5.02 2.91 13.62
N PHE A 189 3.90 2.77 12.90
CA PHE A 189 2.84 1.86 13.32
C PHE A 189 2.52 0.78 12.29
N THR A 190 2.14 -0.38 12.78
CA THR A 190 1.50 -1.50 12.08
C THR A 190 0.32 -1.99 12.91
N PHE A 191 -0.18 -3.20 12.65
CA PHE A 191 -1.32 -3.75 13.38
C PHE A 191 -0.90 -4.90 14.28
N LYS A 192 -1.52 -4.96 15.46
CA LYS A 192 -1.33 -5.99 16.46
C LYS A 192 -2.48 -7.01 16.47
N ALA A 193 -3.72 -6.53 16.32
CA ALA A 193 -4.89 -7.39 16.42
C ALA A 193 -6.02 -6.98 15.47
N SER A 194 -6.76 -7.99 14.99
CA SER A 194 -8.04 -7.85 14.31
C SER A 194 -9.20 -7.77 15.31
N GLY A 195 -10.42 -7.62 14.82
CA GLY A 195 -11.64 -7.51 15.61
C GLY A 195 -12.46 -6.27 15.28
N GLY A 196 -12.10 -5.58 14.21
CA GLY A 196 -12.91 -4.54 13.58
C GLY A 196 -13.90 -5.11 12.57
N SER A 197 -14.47 -4.23 11.76
CA SER A 197 -15.36 -4.52 10.63
C SER A 197 -15.15 -3.47 9.55
N SER A 198 -15.82 -3.61 8.41
CA SER A 198 -15.81 -2.59 7.33
C SER A 198 -16.37 -1.23 7.77
N THR A 199 -16.87 -1.09 8.98
CA THR A 199 -17.47 0.14 9.53
C THR A 199 -16.88 0.57 10.87
N THR A 200 -15.97 -0.20 11.47
CA THR A 200 -15.41 0.09 12.81
C THR A 200 -13.89 0.01 12.82
N TYR A 201 -13.24 0.85 13.60
CA TYR A 201 -11.79 0.98 13.74
C TYR A 201 -11.09 1.27 12.41
N PHE A 202 -10.04 0.52 12.07
CA PHE A 202 -9.43 0.52 10.74
C PHE A 202 -10.30 -0.38 9.86
N THR A 203 -11.06 0.22 8.96
CA THR A 203 -12.10 -0.45 8.17
C THR A 203 -11.55 -1.30 7.03
N ASP A 204 -10.24 -1.36 6.88
CA ASP A 204 -9.52 -2.14 5.90
C ASP A 204 -8.99 -3.43 6.54
N SER A 205 -8.80 -4.48 5.76
CA SER A 205 -8.25 -5.71 6.31
C SER A 205 -6.72 -5.74 6.21
N ALA A 206 -6.09 -6.43 7.15
CA ALA A 206 -4.67 -6.77 7.07
C ALA A 206 -4.44 -8.23 7.46
N ASN A 207 -3.32 -8.79 6.99
CA ASN A 207 -2.79 -10.07 7.42
C ASN A 207 -1.28 -9.95 7.57
N LEU A 208 -0.80 -10.01 8.79
CA LEU A 208 0.61 -9.83 9.13
C LEU A 208 1.20 -11.14 9.69
N TYR A 209 0.88 -12.25 9.05
CA TYR A 209 1.26 -13.59 9.49
C TYR A 209 1.60 -14.48 8.29
N GLY A 210 2.66 -15.26 8.42
CA GLY A 210 2.95 -16.42 7.59
C GLY A 210 3.66 -16.17 6.28
N GLY A 211 3.90 -14.92 5.91
CA GLY A 211 4.65 -14.55 4.70
C GLY A 211 6.01 -13.93 5.03
N TRP A 212 6.66 -13.39 3.98
CA TRP A 212 7.99 -12.81 4.11
C TRP A 212 8.01 -11.32 3.73
N VAL A 213 7.23 -10.94 2.73
CA VAL A 213 7.25 -9.61 2.12
C VAL A 213 5.88 -8.95 2.16
N ALA A 214 5.86 -7.62 2.14
CA ALA A 214 4.66 -6.83 2.31
C ALA A 214 4.09 -6.34 0.97
N TYR A 215 2.76 -6.32 0.88
CA TYR A 215 2.00 -5.63 -0.17
C TYR A 215 0.80 -4.90 0.41
N PHE A 216 0.35 -3.88 -0.30
CA PHE A 216 -0.51 -2.83 0.22
C PHE A 216 -1.66 -2.48 -0.72
N GLY A 217 -2.76 -1.95 -0.16
CA GLY A 217 -3.80 -1.20 -0.85
C GLY A 217 -4.97 -2.02 -1.35
N GLY A 218 -4.76 -3.27 -1.73
CA GLY A 218 -5.79 -4.13 -2.32
C GLY A 218 -5.86 -4.04 -3.85
N GLY A 219 -6.53 -5.00 -4.44
CA GLY A 219 -6.73 -5.15 -5.89
C GLY A 219 -8.19 -4.99 -6.31
N TRP A 220 -8.42 -5.20 -7.59
CA TRP A 220 -9.72 -4.97 -8.24
C TRP A 220 -10.88 -5.86 -7.77
N ARG A 221 -10.63 -6.87 -6.93
CA ARG A 221 -11.64 -7.83 -6.40
C ARG A 221 -11.81 -7.80 -4.90
N ASP A 222 -11.13 -6.90 -4.21
CA ASP A 222 -11.05 -6.97 -2.74
C ASP A 222 -12.20 -6.30 -2.01
N GLY A 223 -13.10 -5.63 -2.74
CA GLY A 223 -14.31 -5.05 -2.15
C GLY A 223 -14.01 -4.15 -0.96
N ASP A 224 -14.72 -4.37 0.12
CA ASP A 224 -14.61 -3.58 1.36
C ASP A 224 -13.33 -3.88 2.17
N TYR A 225 -12.52 -4.87 1.77
CA TYR A 225 -11.24 -5.15 2.41
C TYR A 225 -10.13 -4.17 1.98
N ALA A 226 -10.24 -3.58 0.79
CA ALA A 226 -9.25 -2.64 0.26
C ALA A 226 -9.28 -1.29 1.00
N GLY A 227 -8.17 -0.58 1.02
CA GLY A 227 -8.11 0.77 1.56
C GLY A 227 -6.71 1.22 1.97
N THR A 228 -6.65 2.41 2.56
CA THR A 228 -5.42 3.07 2.99
C THR A 228 -4.62 2.27 4.03
N PHE A 229 -5.28 1.41 4.78
CA PHE A 229 -4.66 0.62 5.86
C PHE A 229 -4.55 -0.86 5.52
N ARG A 230 -4.97 -1.29 4.31
CA ARG A 230 -4.82 -2.68 3.90
C ARG A 230 -3.35 -3.03 3.74
N LEU A 231 -2.87 -3.96 4.57
CA LEU A 231 -1.47 -4.39 4.60
C LEU A 231 -1.40 -5.91 4.82
N TYR A 232 -0.72 -6.58 3.93
CA TYR A 232 -0.55 -8.03 3.97
C TYR A 232 0.93 -8.38 3.95
N VAL A 233 1.31 -9.38 4.72
CA VAL A 233 2.65 -9.97 4.78
C VAL A 233 2.49 -11.49 4.79
N ASP A 234 1.86 -12.03 3.76
CA ASP A 234 1.49 -13.45 3.64
C ASP A 234 1.96 -14.09 2.32
N TYR A 235 2.76 -13.37 1.54
CA TYR A 235 3.39 -13.88 0.33
C TYR A 235 4.89 -14.10 0.50
N SER A 236 5.44 -15.04 -0.29
CA SER A 236 6.87 -15.16 -0.45
C SER A 236 7.39 -14.12 -1.44
N ALA A 237 8.70 -13.88 -1.43
CA ALA A 237 9.32 -12.96 -2.38
C ALA A 237 9.23 -13.42 -3.85
N SER A 238 8.85 -14.67 -4.08
CA SER A 238 8.75 -15.30 -5.41
C SER A 238 7.33 -15.36 -5.98
N ASP A 239 6.33 -14.93 -5.23
CA ASP A 239 4.91 -14.98 -5.63
C ASP A 239 4.49 -13.89 -6.64
#